data_e11d13af8b32b154c336d0f65d403d89
#
_entry.id   e11d13af8b32b154c336d0f65d403d89
#
_cell.length_a   1.000
_cell.length_b   1.000
_cell.length_c   1.000
_cell.angle_alpha   90.00
_cell.angle_beta   90.00
_cell.angle_gamma   90.00
#
_symmetry.space_group_name_H-M   'P 1'
#
loop_
_entity.id
_entity.type
_entity.pdbx_description
1 polymer ?
#
loop_
_entity_poly.entity_id
_entity_poly.type
_entity_poly.pdbx_seq_one_letter_code
_entity_poly.pdbx_strand_id
1 'polypeptide(L)'
;MVDKLSRREFLKTGLAATAAVVVGSKFAKADNQLLFEKSSIRSLELSNRAIRSSTWSGVGDQKGYVTDRALEFYGELAKGDIGLILTGYQYVMTNGQGLPYMLGNYDDTQAEGLKKLTDAVHREGGKIAVQLVHCLARANTKLFFREGDELWGASAIPYSAEDKVPKEMTREDIARLVEAHAAAASRSLKSGFDGIQIHGAHGYGINQFLSPAWNRRGDRYGGSLQNRYRLVGEILEAMRGAVGKDFPLMFKLSGQDFVENGLELPESAEIARRLADDGIDAIQVSACCSLSNPDKHCTKRTILEEKDEAYLADFAQYIKERTKVPVIIVGGIRSVPVIDGILKERRADYISMARPFIREPHLIKRWKGGDTTNAKCISCNRCFETGMQGQGISCYSERKLKEERSKT
;
A
#
# COMPACT_ATOMS: atom_id res chain seq x y z
N MET A 1 39.73 -24.44 42.52
CA MET A 1 39.60 -23.44 43.63
C MET A 1 39.61 -22.08 42.93
N VAL A 2 38.46 -21.48 42.81
CA VAL A 2 38.31 -20.13 42.24
C VAL A 2 37.73 -19.27 43.35
N ASP A 3 38.54 -18.31 43.82
CA ASP A 3 38.20 -17.44 44.94
C ASP A 3 37.00 -16.54 44.63
N LYS A 4 36.03 -16.51 45.54
CA LYS A 4 34.87 -15.63 45.51
C LYS A 4 35.29 -14.24 46.00
N LEU A 5 35.43 -13.28 45.08
CA LEU A 5 35.54 -11.87 45.44
C LEU A 5 34.26 -11.40 46.13
N SER A 6 34.42 -10.73 47.29
CA SER A 6 33.31 -10.29 48.13
C SER A 6 32.64 -9.03 47.56
N ARG A 7 31.33 -8.87 47.80
CA ARG A 7 30.53 -7.70 47.42
C ARG A 7 31.11 -6.34 47.83
N ARG A 8 32.04 -6.33 48.79
CA ARG A 8 32.67 -5.12 49.32
C ARG A 8 33.84 -4.63 48.48
N GLU A 9 34.48 -5.48 47.71
CA GLU A 9 35.56 -5.11 46.76
C GLU A 9 35.03 -4.60 45.43
N PHE A 10 33.85 -5.05 45.03
CA PHE A 10 33.17 -4.56 43.83
C PHE A 10 32.70 -3.09 43.97
N LEU A 11 32.45 -2.62 45.18
CA LEU A 11 32.01 -1.24 45.46
C LEU A 11 33.16 -0.25 45.64
N LYS A 12 34.42 -0.69 45.73
CA LYS A 12 35.58 0.19 45.88
C LYS A 12 36.29 0.55 44.59
N THR A 13 36.02 -0.18 43.47
CA THR A 13 36.57 0.09 42.14
C THR A 13 35.61 0.86 41.24
N GLY A 14 34.42 1.24 41.71
CA GLY A 14 33.37 1.93 40.96
C GLY A 14 33.29 3.44 41.16
N LEU A 15 34.22 4.07 41.87
CA LEU A 15 34.15 5.51 42.18
C LEU A 15 35.39 6.28 41.73
N ALA A 16 35.70 6.25 40.45
CA ALA A 16 36.57 7.25 39.82
C ALA A 16 36.41 7.13 38.29
N ALA A 17 35.40 7.75 37.71
CA ALA A 17 35.32 8.30 36.34
C ALA A 17 33.86 8.62 35.96
N THR A 18 33.21 9.51 36.70
CA THR A 18 32.12 10.28 36.15
C THR A 18 32.71 11.53 35.47
N ALA A 19 33.50 11.31 34.41
CA ALA A 19 33.66 12.30 33.38
C ALA A 19 32.36 12.30 32.61
N ALA A 20 31.59 13.39 32.70
CA ALA A 20 30.44 13.65 31.86
C ALA A 20 30.91 13.65 30.40
N VAL A 21 30.82 12.49 29.76
CA VAL A 21 30.78 12.44 28.27
C VAL A 21 29.43 12.99 27.91
N VAL A 22 29.36 14.29 27.73
CA VAL A 22 28.38 14.93 26.86
C VAL A 22 28.71 14.39 25.48
N VAL A 23 28.17 13.22 25.15
CA VAL A 23 28.08 12.77 23.78
C VAL A 23 27.09 13.72 23.12
N GLY A 24 27.64 14.82 22.60
CA GLY A 24 26.96 15.58 21.58
C GLY A 24 26.68 14.60 20.46
N SER A 25 25.46 14.11 20.37
CA SER A 25 24.95 13.41 19.20
C SER A 25 25.12 14.39 18.05
N LYS A 26 26.25 14.29 17.32
CA LYS A 26 26.36 14.90 16.01
C LYS A 26 25.28 14.22 15.19
N PHE A 27 24.11 14.86 15.07
CA PHE A 27 23.12 14.51 14.07
C PHE A 27 23.88 14.52 12.74
N ALA A 28 24.17 13.34 12.20
CA ALA A 28 24.74 13.21 10.88
C ALA A 28 23.77 13.95 9.95
N LYS A 29 24.27 14.94 9.21
CA LYS A 29 23.46 15.63 8.22
C LYS A 29 22.83 14.60 7.31
N ALA A 30 21.51 14.68 7.11
CA ALA A 30 20.72 13.83 6.24
C ALA A 30 21.13 13.88 4.75
N ASP A 31 22.14 14.69 4.43
CA ASP A 31 22.53 15.06 3.06
C ASP A 31 23.09 13.93 2.19
N ASN A 32 23.29 12.70 2.73
CA ASN A 32 23.82 11.56 1.98
C ASN A 32 22.96 10.31 2.05
N GLN A 33 21.68 10.43 2.42
CA GLN A 33 20.78 9.29 2.45
C GLN A 33 19.98 9.20 1.15
N LEU A 34 20.10 8.08 0.44
CA LEU A 34 19.38 7.81 -0.81
C LEU A 34 17.86 8.03 -0.68
N LEU A 35 17.30 7.84 0.53
CA LEU A 35 15.90 8.10 0.82
C LEU A 35 15.45 9.51 0.41
N PHE A 36 16.29 10.53 0.66
CA PHE A 36 15.94 11.94 0.45
C PHE A 36 16.35 12.48 -0.92
N GLU A 37 16.93 11.64 -1.77
CA GLU A 37 17.26 12.03 -3.14
C GLU A 37 16.00 12.19 -3.99
N LYS A 38 16.00 13.23 -4.84
CA LYS A 38 15.00 13.40 -5.88
C LYS A 38 15.02 12.21 -6.83
N SER A 39 13.87 11.84 -7.34
CA SER A 39 13.70 10.73 -8.25
C SER A 39 12.49 10.95 -9.14
N SER A 40 12.21 10.04 -10.08
CA SER A 40 11.03 10.12 -10.91
C SER A 40 10.45 8.74 -11.21
N ILE A 41 9.13 8.68 -11.34
CA ILE A 41 8.39 7.56 -11.94
C ILE A 41 7.78 8.11 -13.23
N ARG A 42 8.34 7.76 -14.38
CA ARG A 42 8.01 8.34 -15.68
C ARG A 42 8.11 9.89 -15.64
N SER A 43 7.03 10.61 -15.91
CA SER A 43 6.97 12.08 -15.85
C SER A 43 6.77 12.65 -14.44
N LEU A 44 6.49 11.81 -13.45
CA LEU A 44 6.23 12.24 -12.07
C LEU A 44 7.54 12.42 -11.30
N GLU A 45 7.95 13.68 -11.09
CA GLU A 45 9.07 14.03 -10.23
C GLU A 45 8.68 13.93 -8.75
N LEU A 46 9.54 13.30 -7.96
CA LEU A 46 9.37 13.09 -6.52
C LEU A 46 10.51 13.73 -5.74
N SER A 47 10.16 14.40 -4.64
CA SER A 47 11.13 15.07 -3.75
C SER A 47 12.04 14.10 -2.98
N ASN A 48 11.64 12.84 -2.88
CA ASN A 48 12.34 11.77 -2.17
C ASN A 48 11.78 10.40 -2.57
N ARG A 49 12.36 9.30 -2.04
CA ARG A 49 11.98 7.91 -2.37
C ARG A 49 10.96 7.29 -1.40
N ALA A 50 10.36 8.09 -0.51
CA ALA A 50 9.34 7.61 0.42
C ALA A 50 7.94 7.70 -0.18
N ILE A 51 7.20 6.60 -0.12
CA ILE A 51 5.82 6.51 -0.64
C ILE A 51 4.86 6.12 0.51
N ARG A 52 3.77 6.85 0.66
CA ARG A 52 2.66 6.37 1.50
C ARG A 52 1.94 5.27 0.74
N SER A 53 2.11 4.02 1.19
CA SER A 53 1.44 2.87 0.58
C SER A 53 -0.07 2.96 0.71
N SER A 54 -0.78 2.65 -0.35
CA SER A 54 -2.24 2.56 -0.31
C SER A 54 -2.71 1.64 0.81
N THR A 55 -3.63 2.15 1.61
CA THR A 55 -4.30 1.46 2.72
C THR A 55 -5.69 2.06 2.85
N TRP A 56 -6.71 1.21 3.04
CA TRP A 56 -8.05 1.67 3.31
C TRP A 56 -8.03 2.71 4.45
N SER A 57 -8.65 3.85 4.22
CA SER A 57 -8.61 4.99 5.15
C SER A 57 -9.92 5.24 5.87
N GLY A 58 -11.05 4.70 5.37
CA GLY A 58 -12.36 4.89 5.99
C GLY A 58 -12.81 6.35 6.08
N VAL A 59 -12.42 7.18 5.11
CA VAL A 59 -12.67 8.64 5.10
C VAL A 59 -13.67 9.11 4.04
N GLY A 60 -14.23 8.19 3.25
CA GLY A 60 -15.34 8.49 2.35
C GLY A 60 -16.68 8.57 3.09
N ASP A 61 -17.73 8.98 2.43
CA ASP A 61 -19.08 8.72 2.87
C ASP A 61 -19.54 7.29 2.51
N GLN A 62 -20.78 6.94 2.80
CA GLN A 62 -21.33 5.61 2.50
C GLN A 62 -21.42 5.31 1.00
N LYS A 63 -21.48 6.35 0.16
CA LYS A 63 -21.54 6.25 -1.31
C LYS A 63 -20.18 6.47 -1.98
N GLY A 64 -19.11 6.63 -1.19
CA GLY A 64 -17.75 6.82 -1.69
C GLY A 64 -17.39 8.24 -2.08
N TYR A 65 -18.20 9.24 -1.76
CA TYR A 65 -17.83 10.63 -2.00
C TYR A 65 -16.75 11.10 -1.02
N VAL A 66 -15.95 12.03 -1.48
CA VAL A 66 -14.92 12.70 -0.66
C VAL A 66 -15.59 13.55 0.41
N THR A 67 -15.12 13.42 1.65
CA THR A 67 -15.58 14.20 2.82
C THR A 67 -14.50 15.19 3.26
N ASP A 68 -14.84 16.17 4.09
CA ASP A 68 -13.87 17.09 4.70
C ASP A 68 -12.78 16.33 5.47
N ARG A 69 -13.14 15.22 6.12
CA ARG A 69 -12.17 14.34 6.78
C ARG A 69 -11.15 13.75 5.80
N ALA A 70 -11.56 13.44 4.56
CA ALA A 70 -10.61 12.99 3.55
C ALA A 70 -9.63 14.11 3.18
N LEU A 71 -10.12 15.35 3.04
CA LEU A 71 -9.27 16.51 2.74
C LEU A 71 -8.25 16.75 3.85
N GLU A 72 -8.69 16.72 5.12
CA GLU A 72 -7.82 16.86 6.30
C GLU A 72 -6.78 15.73 6.36
N PHE A 73 -7.21 14.47 6.21
CA PHE A 73 -6.34 13.30 6.32
C PHE A 73 -5.20 13.31 5.28
N TYR A 74 -5.52 13.59 4.02
CA TYR A 74 -4.51 13.61 2.96
C TYR A 74 -3.70 14.91 2.94
N GLY A 75 -4.30 16.04 3.30
CA GLY A 75 -3.59 17.31 3.50
C GLY A 75 -2.54 17.21 4.60
N GLU A 76 -2.87 16.56 5.72
CA GLU A 76 -1.93 16.37 6.83
C GLU A 76 -0.74 15.46 6.44
N LEU A 77 -0.98 14.42 5.64
CA LEU A 77 0.10 13.61 5.06
C LEU A 77 1.03 14.42 4.15
N ALA A 78 0.47 15.33 3.36
CA ALA A 78 1.25 16.17 2.43
C ALA A 78 2.22 17.10 3.15
N LYS A 79 1.83 17.66 4.30
CA LYS A 79 2.72 18.47 5.17
C LYS A 79 3.93 17.68 5.69
N GLY A 80 3.88 16.36 5.61
CA GLY A 80 4.90 15.44 6.10
C GLY A 80 6.11 15.23 5.17
N ASP A 81 6.19 15.90 4.03
CA ASP A 81 7.26 15.77 3.02
C ASP A 81 7.36 14.32 2.45
N ILE A 82 6.22 13.63 2.31
CA ILE A 82 6.16 12.31 1.69
C ILE A 82 6.29 12.47 0.18
N GLY A 83 7.24 11.76 -0.47
CA GLY A 83 7.49 11.88 -1.91
C GLY A 83 6.26 11.59 -2.78
N LEU A 84 5.47 10.55 -2.43
CA LEU A 84 4.22 10.24 -3.11
C LEU A 84 3.19 9.67 -2.12
N ILE A 85 1.99 10.19 -2.16
CA ILE A 85 0.85 9.70 -1.37
C ILE A 85 -0.05 8.86 -2.28
N LEU A 86 -0.13 7.53 -2.04
CA LEU A 86 -1.16 6.70 -2.66
C LEU A 86 -2.42 6.76 -1.80
N THR A 87 -3.57 7.06 -2.40
CA THR A 87 -4.84 7.07 -1.67
C THR A 87 -5.17 5.68 -1.11
N GLY A 88 -6.13 5.58 -0.19
CA GLY A 88 -6.84 4.33 0.02
C GLY A 88 -7.45 3.86 -1.30
N TYR A 89 -7.51 2.54 -1.51
CA TYR A 89 -8.04 2.00 -2.76
C TYR A 89 -9.49 2.44 -3.00
N GLN A 90 -9.76 2.90 -4.22
CA GLN A 90 -11.05 3.44 -4.67
C GLN A 90 -11.72 2.44 -5.61
N TYR A 91 -13.00 2.15 -5.38
CA TYR A 91 -13.74 1.20 -6.22
C TYR A 91 -14.24 1.86 -7.50
N VAL A 92 -14.09 1.13 -8.62
CA VAL A 92 -14.40 1.63 -9.97
C VAL A 92 -15.82 1.31 -10.47
N MET A 93 -16.58 0.50 -9.73
CA MET A 93 -17.99 0.15 -9.98
C MET A 93 -18.71 -0.04 -8.64
N THR A 94 -20.02 0.19 -8.59
CA THR A 94 -20.84 0.11 -7.37
C THR A 94 -20.76 -1.24 -6.68
N ASN A 95 -20.77 -2.33 -7.45
CA ASN A 95 -20.64 -3.70 -6.95
C ASN A 95 -19.19 -4.10 -6.60
N GLY A 96 -18.25 -3.16 -6.67
CA GLY A 96 -16.83 -3.38 -6.36
C GLY A 96 -16.40 -2.95 -4.97
N GLN A 97 -17.28 -2.41 -4.13
CA GLN A 97 -16.95 -1.93 -2.79
C GLN A 97 -16.76 -3.08 -1.80
N GLY A 98 -15.61 -3.11 -1.09
CA GLY A 98 -15.28 -4.18 -0.14
C GLY A 98 -15.38 -3.78 1.33
N LEU A 99 -15.15 -2.51 1.67
CA LEU A 99 -15.17 -1.99 3.04
C LEU A 99 -16.03 -0.73 3.15
N PRO A 100 -16.56 -0.42 4.35
CA PRO A 100 -17.33 0.81 4.55
C PRO A 100 -16.45 2.05 4.33
N TYR A 101 -17.07 3.14 3.98
CA TYR A 101 -16.41 4.45 3.84
C TYR A 101 -15.18 4.44 2.92
N MET A 102 -15.11 3.50 1.96
CA MET A 102 -14.16 3.57 0.84
C MET A 102 -14.49 4.77 -0.03
N LEU A 103 -13.47 5.46 -0.53
CA LEU A 103 -13.67 6.40 -1.62
C LEU A 103 -14.02 5.63 -2.90
N GLY A 104 -14.93 6.18 -3.69
CA GLY A 104 -15.30 5.68 -5.00
C GLY A 104 -14.64 6.46 -6.12
N ASN A 105 -14.58 5.84 -7.28
CA ASN A 105 -14.18 6.45 -8.53
C ASN A 105 -14.95 5.80 -9.70
N TYR A 106 -16.28 5.66 -9.51
CA TYR A 106 -17.16 4.91 -10.41
C TYR A 106 -18.14 5.80 -11.19
N ASP A 107 -18.28 7.06 -10.83
CA ASP A 107 -19.23 7.99 -11.42
C ASP A 107 -18.64 9.39 -11.55
N ASP A 108 -19.03 10.15 -12.58
CA ASP A 108 -18.51 11.48 -12.87
C ASP A 108 -18.93 12.52 -11.83
N THR A 109 -20.00 12.29 -11.09
CA THR A 109 -20.42 13.14 -9.95
C THR A 109 -19.39 13.15 -8.82
N GLN A 110 -18.46 12.19 -8.78
CA GLN A 110 -17.38 12.15 -7.79
C GLN A 110 -16.20 13.05 -8.16
N ALA A 111 -16.09 13.49 -9.42
CA ALA A 111 -14.93 14.22 -9.94
C ALA A 111 -14.63 15.51 -9.17
N GLU A 112 -15.66 16.29 -8.80
CA GLU A 112 -15.47 17.52 -8.03
C GLU A 112 -14.83 17.26 -6.65
N GLY A 113 -15.33 16.26 -5.92
CA GLY A 113 -14.75 15.86 -4.64
C GLY A 113 -13.31 15.35 -4.78
N LEU A 114 -13.04 14.53 -5.79
CA LEU A 114 -11.70 14.04 -6.10
C LEU A 114 -10.75 15.19 -6.44
N LYS A 115 -11.22 16.21 -7.17
CA LYS A 115 -10.42 17.40 -7.45
C LYS A 115 -10.12 18.19 -6.16
N LYS A 116 -11.09 18.40 -5.28
CA LYS A 116 -10.85 19.03 -3.97
C LYS A 116 -9.78 18.28 -3.17
N LEU A 117 -9.78 16.96 -3.25
CA LEU A 117 -8.80 16.10 -2.58
C LEU A 117 -7.38 16.33 -3.13
N THR A 118 -7.20 16.32 -4.45
CA THR A 118 -5.90 16.58 -5.08
C THR A 118 -5.42 18.00 -4.81
N ASP A 119 -6.31 19.00 -4.92
CA ASP A 119 -6.02 20.40 -4.61
C ASP A 119 -5.57 20.59 -3.15
N ALA A 120 -6.14 19.84 -2.20
CA ALA A 120 -5.75 19.90 -0.80
C ALA A 120 -4.30 19.39 -0.58
N VAL A 121 -3.90 18.34 -1.29
CA VAL A 121 -2.54 17.80 -1.23
C VAL A 121 -1.55 18.71 -1.96
N HIS A 122 -1.90 19.19 -3.15
CA HIS A 122 -1.04 20.05 -3.96
C HIS A 122 -0.77 21.41 -3.29
N ARG A 123 -1.74 21.98 -2.56
CA ARG A 123 -1.53 23.22 -1.77
C ARG A 123 -0.42 23.10 -0.74
N GLU A 124 -0.19 21.89 -0.21
CA GLU A 124 0.91 21.60 0.72
C GLU A 124 2.20 21.15 -0.01
N GLY A 125 2.23 21.24 -1.35
CA GLY A 125 3.39 20.84 -2.18
C GLY A 125 3.54 19.32 -2.34
N GLY A 126 2.57 18.52 -1.90
CA GLY A 126 2.59 17.06 -1.99
C GLY A 126 2.26 16.53 -3.39
N LYS A 127 2.56 15.25 -3.63
CA LYS A 127 2.17 14.48 -4.81
C LYS A 127 1.21 13.36 -4.41
N ILE A 128 0.13 13.17 -5.19
CA ILE A 128 -0.91 12.20 -4.88
C ILE A 128 -1.30 11.35 -6.09
N ALA A 129 -1.30 10.02 -5.92
CA ALA A 129 -1.81 9.10 -6.91
C ALA A 129 -2.97 8.27 -6.32
N VAL A 130 -3.92 7.91 -7.16
CA VAL A 130 -5.05 7.07 -6.77
C VAL A 130 -4.73 5.60 -6.94
N GLN A 131 -5.16 4.73 -6.01
CA GLN A 131 -5.19 3.30 -6.25
C GLN A 131 -6.60 2.88 -6.66
N LEU A 132 -6.76 2.24 -7.83
CA LEU A 132 -8.04 1.75 -8.37
C LEU A 132 -8.21 0.25 -8.10
N VAL A 133 -9.44 -0.15 -7.76
CA VAL A 133 -9.78 -1.54 -7.43
C VAL A 133 -11.21 -1.88 -7.82
N HIS A 134 -11.46 -3.16 -8.09
CA HIS A 134 -12.75 -3.82 -7.95
C HIS A 134 -12.54 -5.03 -7.03
N CYS A 135 -13.40 -5.20 -6.01
CA CYS A 135 -13.14 -6.24 -5.01
C CYS A 135 -13.56 -7.64 -5.47
N LEU A 136 -14.41 -7.77 -6.52
CA LEU A 136 -14.98 -9.01 -7.02
C LEU A 136 -15.55 -9.87 -5.86
N ALA A 137 -15.19 -11.14 -5.75
CA ALA A 137 -15.69 -12.06 -4.70
C ALA A 137 -15.49 -11.56 -3.26
N ARG A 138 -14.64 -10.54 -3.06
CA ARG A 138 -14.43 -9.84 -1.77
C ARG A 138 -15.32 -8.61 -1.58
N ALA A 139 -16.18 -8.28 -2.53
CA ALA A 139 -17.12 -7.18 -2.36
C ALA A 139 -18.14 -7.51 -1.24
N ASN A 140 -18.45 -6.51 -0.42
CA ASN A 140 -19.36 -6.74 0.73
C ASN A 140 -20.81 -6.57 0.33
N THR A 141 -21.43 -7.70 -0.06
CA THR A 141 -22.82 -7.74 -0.52
C THR A 141 -23.86 -7.36 0.54
N LYS A 142 -23.52 -7.49 1.81
CA LYS A 142 -24.47 -7.23 2.90
C LYS A 142 -24.63 -5.73 3.18
N LEU A 143 -23.58 -4.95 2.93
CA LEU A 143 -23.52 -3.56 3.35
C LEU A 143 -23.66 -2.55 2.18
N PHE A 144 -23.24 -2.92 0.95
CA PHE A 144 -23.02 -1.90 -0.09
C PHE A 144 -23.70 -2.21 -1.43
N PHE A 145 -24.23 -3.41 -1.65
CA PHE A 145 -24.90 -3.73 -2.89
C PHE A 145 -26.19 -2.92 -3.03
N ARG A 146 -26.32 -2.30 -4.20
CA ARG A 146 -27.55 -1.63 -4.63
C ARG A 146 -28.48 -2.62 -5.30
N GLU A 147 -29.72 -2.24 -5.51
CA GLU A 147 -30.66 -3.03 -6.30
C GLU A 147 -30.08 -3.28 -7.70
N GLY A 148 -30.05 -4.53 -8.11
CA GLY A 148 -29.47 -4.97 -9.39
C GLY A 148 -27.96 -5.24 -9.37
N ASP A 149 -27.23 -4.95 -8.28
CA ASP A 149 -25.82 -5.30 -8.17
C ASP A 149 -25.64 -6.83 -8.05
N GLU A 150 -24.73 -7.39 -8.84
CA GLU A 150 -24.33 -8.79 -8.81
C GLU A 150 -22.96 -8.95 -8.16
N LEU A 151 -22.77 -9.96 -7.31
CA LEU A 151 -21.45 -10.35 -6.83
C LEU A 151 -20.71 -11.12 -7.93
N TRP A 152 -19.62 -10.55 -8.41
CA TRP A 152 -18.78 -11.12 -9.45
C TRP A 152 -17.56 -11.83 -8.90
N GLY A 153 -17.07 -12.84 -9.62
CA GLY A 153 -15.80 -13.51 -9.38
C GLY A 153 -15.12 -13.87 -10.70
N ALA A 154 -13.83 -14.14 -10.65
CA ALA A 154 -13.12 -14.70 -11.80
C ALA A 154 -13.73 -16.05 -12.17
N SER A 155 -14.11 -16.86 -11.19
CA SER A 155 -14.92 -18.07 -11.31
C SER A 155 -16.01 -18.09 -10.22
N ALA A 156 -16.94 -19.03 -10.28
CA ALA A 156 -17.99 -19.22 -9.26
C ALA A 156 -17.40 -19.87 -7.98
N ILE A 157 -16.34 -19.26 -7.43
CA ILE A 157 -15.63 -19.71 -6.23
C ILE A 157 -15.76 -18.62 -5.18
N PRO A 158 -16.30 -18.92 -3.97
CA PRO A 158 -16.36 -17.93 -2.90
C PRO A 158 -14.95 -17.57 -2.45
N TYR A 159 -14.77 -16.32 -1.99
CA TYR A 159 -13.45 -15.88 -1.53
C TYR A 159 -12.99 -16.66 -0.28
N SER A 160 -13.92 -16.89 0.68
CA SER A 160 -13.74 -17.83 1.78
C SER A 160 -14.92 -18.80 1.84
N ALA A 161 -14.79 -19.87 2.61
CA ALA A 161 -15.85 -20.87 2.76
C ALA A 161 -17.18 -20.29 3.31
N GLU A 162 -17.12 -19.15 4.00
CA GLU A 162 -18.28 -18.50 4.62
C GLU A 162 -18.92 -17.42 3.73
N ASP A 163 -18.26 -17.09 2.60
CA ASP A 163 -18.73 -16.05 1.70
C ASP A 163 -19.76 -16.59 0.70
N LYS A 164 -20.53 -15.67 0.12
CA LYS A 164 -21.44 -16.02 -0.98
C LYS A 164 -20.63 -16.47 -2.20
N VAL A 165 -21.15 -17.48 -2.91
CA VAL A 165 -20.63 -17.88 -4.21
C VAL A 165 -20.89 -16.75 -5.21
N PRO A 166 -19.86 -16.18 -5.84
CA PRO A 166 -20.02 -15.15 -6.85
C PRO A 166 -20.51 -15.77 -8.16
N LYS A 167 -21.12 -14.94 -9.01
CA LYS A 167 -21.33 -15.25 -10.42
C LYS A 167 -19.97 -15.18 -11.15
N GLU A 168 -19.61 -16.25 -11.89
CA GLU A 168 -18.49 -16.16 -12.82
C GLU A 168 -18.78 -15.07 -13.86
N MET A 169 -17.85 -14.13 -14.03
CA MET A 169 -17.99 -13.03 -14.97
C MET A 169 -18.10 -13.54 -16.41
N THR A 170 -19.11 -13.06 -17.15
CA THR A 170 -19.16 -13.23 -18.58
C THR A 170 -18.13 -12.39 -19.31
N ARG A 171 -17.98 -12.53 -20.62
CA ARG A 171 -17.10 -11.66 -21.41
C ARG A 171 -17.58 -10.22 -21.42
N GLU A 172 -18.87 -10.01 -21.39
CA GLU A 172 -19.52 -8.69 -21.29
C GLU A 172 -19.27 -8.06 -19.92
N ASP A 173 -19.29 -8.84 -18.83
CA ASP A 173 -18.94 -8.37 -17.48
C ASP A 173 -17.47 -7.96 -17.42
N ILE A 174 -16.57 -8.72 -18.05
CA ILE A 174 -15.14 -8.41 -18.16
C ILE A 174 -14.94 -7.12 -18.95
N ALA A 175 -15.61 -6.96 -20.10
CA ALA A 175 -15.54 -5.74 -20.90
C ALA A 175 -16.00 -4.51 -20.09
N ARG A 176 -17.11 -4.61 -19.35
CA ARG A 176 -17.60 -3.54 -18.46
C ARG A 176 -16.58 -3.19 -17.37
N LEU A 177 -15.88 -4.19 -16.81
CA LEU A 177 -14.83 -3.96 -15.82
C LEU A 177 -13.62 -3.23 -16.41
N VAL A 178 -13.23 -3.57 -17.64
CA VAL A 178 -12.16 -2.88 -18.39
C VAL A 178 -12.54 -1.42 -18.66
N GLU A 179 -13.75 -1.17 -19.17
CA GLU A 179 -14.29 0.17 -19.41
C GLU A 179 -14.36 1.01 -18.12
N ALA A 180 -14.80 0.41 -17.01
CA ALA A 180 -14.85 1.09 -15.71
C ALA A 180 -13.47 1.53 -15.23
N HIS A 181 -12.42 0.73 -15.42
CA HIS A 181 -11.05 1.14 -15.10
C HIS A 181 -10.57 2.29 -16.00
N ALA A 182 -10.86 2.25 -17.30
CA ALA A 182 -10.52 3.33 -18.23
C ALA A 182 -11.26 4.64 -17.87
N ALA A 183 -12.55 4.57 -17.58
CA ALA A 183 -13.35 5.72 -17.14
C ALA A 183 -12.82 6.31 -15.82
N ALA A 184 -12.51 5.46 -14.83
CA ALA A 184 -11.90 5.89 -13.57
C ALA A 184 -10.52 6.51 -13.80
N ALA A 185 -9.72 6.00 -14.73
CA ALA A 185 -8.42 6.57 -15.09
C ALA A 185 -8.58 7.97 -15.71
N SER A 186 -9.49 8.15 -16.67
CA SER A 186 -9.81 9.45 -17.26
C SER A 186 -10.28 10.46 -16.20
N ARG A 187 -11.17 10.03 -15.29
CA ARG A 187 -11.68 10.86 -14.19
C ARG A 187 -10.54 11.25 -13.24
N SER A 188 -9.64 10.33 -12.92
CA SER A 188 -8.48 10.60 -12.06
C SER A 188 -7.54 11.65 -12.67
N LEU A 189 -7.22 11.52 -13.96
CA LEU A 189 -6.44 12.53 -14.70
C LEU A 189 -7.12 13.90 -14.65
N LYS A 190 -8.42 13.99 -14.97
CA LYS A 190 -9.19 15.24 -14.94
C LYS A 190 -9.31 15.84 -13.55
N SER A 191 -9.32 15.02 -12.52
CA SER A 191 -9.36 15.46 -11.11
C SER A 191 -7.99 15.85 -10.56
N GLY A 192 -6.92 15.83 -11.37
CA GLY A 192 -5.59 16.32 -10.99
C GLY A 192 -4.73 15.34 -10.21
N PHE A 193 -5.02 14.04 -10.20
CA PHE A 193 -4.07 13.06 -9.64
C PHE A 193 -2.78 13.04 -10.47
N ASP A 194 -1.63 12.90 -9.78
CA ASP A 194 -0.30 12.84 -10.40
C ASP A 194 0.04 11.45 -10.98
N GLY A 195 -0.80 10.43 -10.72
CA GLY A 195 -0.63 9.08 -11.23
C GLY A 195 -1.72 8.14 -10.76
N ILE A 196 -1.70 6.91 -11.26
CA ILE A 196 -2.64 5.85 -10.88
C ILE A 196 -1.86 4.60 -10.51
N GLN A 197 -2.30 3.90 -9.45
CA GLN A 197 -1.86 2.56 -9.13
C GLN A 197 -3.02 1.58 -9.30
N ILE A 198 -2.81 0.51 -10.05
CA ILE A 198 -3.78 -0.58 -10.24
C ILE A 198 -3.57 -1.60 -9.12
N HIS A 199 -4.65 -2.03 -8.46
CA HIS A 199 -4.57 -2.99 -7.37
C HIS A 199 -4.68 -4.44 -7.86
N GLY A 200 -3.53 -5.11 -8.04
CA GLY A 200 -3.43 -6.52 -8.46
C GLY A 200 -2.91 -7.45 -7.36
N ALA A 201 -3.28 -7.21 -6.10
CA ALA A 201 -2.77 -7.96 -4.95
C ALA A 201 -3.86 -8.31 -3.92
N HIS A 202 -3.50 -9.09 -2.91
CA HIS A 202 -4.26 -9.35 -1.67
C HIS A 202 -5.60 -10.07 -1.86
N GLY A 203 -5.79 -10.83 -2.92
CA GLY A 203 -7.05 -11.51 -3.21
C GLY A 203 -8.18 -10.59 -3.68
N TYR A 204 -7.88 -9.34 -4.07
CA TYR A 204 -8.85 -8.47 -4.73
C TYR A 204 -8.98 -8.78 -6.22
N GLY A 205 -9.93 -8.17 -6.89
CA GLY A 205 -10.42 -8.54 -8.22
C GLY A 205 -9.38 -8.97 -9.24
N ILE A 206 -8.43 -8.10 -9.57
CA ILE A 206 -7.35 -8.43 -10.53
C ILE A 206 -6.49 -9.60 -10.03
N ASN A 207 -6.17 -9.64 -8.74
CA ASN A 207 -5.42 -10.78 -8.18
C ASN A 207 -6.21 -12.09 -8.28
N GLN A 208 -7.55 -12.05 -8.18
CA GLN A 208 -8.38 -13.24 -8.38
C GLN A 208 -8.28 -13.80 -9.81
N PHE A 209 -8.13 -12.95 -10.82
CA PHE A 209 -7.88 -13.41 -12.19
C PHE A 209 -6.46 -13.97 -12.36
N LEU A 210 -5.46 -13.36 -11.74
CA LEU A 210 -4.07 -13.81 -11.81
C LEU A 210 -3.82 -15.12 -11.06
N SER A 211 -4.51 -15.33 -9.94
CA SER A 211 -4.28 -16.46 -9.04
C SER A 211 -5.10 -17.69 -9.42
N PRO A 212 -4.46 -18.87 -9.60
CA PRO A 212 -5.18 -20.12 -9.85
C PRO A 212 -6.09 -20.54 -8.70
N ALA A 213 -5.93 -20.01 -7.48
CA ALA A 213 -6.81 -20.30 -6.36
C ALA A 213 -8.27 -19.88 -6.64
N TRP A 214 -8.48 -18.77 -7.32
CA TRP A 214 -9.80 -18.20 -7.61
C TRP A 214 -10.15 -18.21 -9.09
N ASN A 215 -9.19 -18.45 -10.00
CA ASN A 215 -9.43 -18.51 -11.43
C ASN A 215 -9.38 -19.95 -11.94
N ARG A 216 -10.54 -20.59 -12.05
CA ARG A 216 -10.74 -21.94 -12.58
C ARG A 216 -11.42 -21.92 -13.96
N ARG A 217 -11.36 -20.79 -14.67
CA ARG A 217 -11.99 -20.62 -15.97
C ARG A 217 -11.41 -21.56 -17.02
N GLY A 218 -12.28 -22.08 -17.87
CA GLY A 218 -11.90 -22.87 -19.05
C GLY A 218 -11.79 -22.06 -20.35
N ASP A 219 -11.99 -20.73 -20.30
CA ASP A 219 -11.94 -19.85 -21.47
C ASP A 219 -10.59 -19.11 -21.60
N ARG A 220 -10.55 -18.15 -22.52
CA ARG A 220 -9.33 -17.34 -22.79
C ARG A 220 -8.81 -16.50 -21.62
N TYR A 221 -9.51 -16.44 -20.48
CA TYR A 221 -9.09 -15.72 -19.27
C TYR A 221 -8.62 -16.65 -18.14
N GLY A 222 -8.55 -17.98 -18.37
CA GLY A 222 -8.16 -18.95 -17.35
C GLY A 222 -7.13 -19.97 -17.83
N GLY A 223 -6.71 -20.85 -16.92
CA GLY A 223 -5.69 -21.87 -17.19
C GLY A 223 -4.27 -21.32 -17.20
N SER A 224 -3.66 -21.13 -18.38
CA SER A 224 -2.27 -20.68 -18.51
C SER A 224 -2.06 -19.28 -17.91
N LEU A 225 -0.83 -18.97 -17.49
CA LEU A 225 -0.46 -17.64 -17.00
C LEU A 225 -0.79 -16.54 -18.02
N GLN A 226 -0.57 -16.81 -19.32
CA GLN A 226 -0.92 -15.87 -20.38
C GLN A 226 -2.42 -15.52 -20.40
N ASN A 227 -3.27 -16.52 -20.23
CA ASN A 227 -4.73 -16.33 -20.19
C ASN A 227 -5.16 -15.61 -18.92
N ARG A 228 -4.62 -15.98 -17.75
CA ARG A 228 -4.91 -15.32 -16.47
C ARG A 228 -4.45 -13.86 -16.44
N TYR A 229 -3.37 -13.52 -17.17
CA TYR A 229 -2.86 -12.17 -17.31
C TYR A 229 -3.69 -11.32 -18.30
N ARG A 230 -4.47 -11.91 -19.20
CA ARG A 230 -5.19 -11.22 -20.28
C ARG A 230 -6.03 -10.04 -19.80
N LEU A 231 -6.82 -10.21 -18.74
CA LEU A 231 -7.59 -9.10 -18.14
C LEU A 231 -6.69 -7.91 -17.77
N VAL A 232 -5.53 -8.16 -17.21
CA VAL A 232 -4.58 -7.11 -16.83
C VAL A 232 -4.11 -6.34 -18.06
N GLY A 233 -3.72 -7.05 -19.13
CA GLY A 233 -3.31 -6.43 -20.39
C GLY A 233 -4.43 -5.56 -21.00
N GLU A 234 -5.66 -6.07 -21.03
CA GLU A 234 -6.83 -5.32 -21.55
C GLU A 234 -7.13 -4.06 -20.70
N ILE A 235 -7.03 -4.15 -19.36
CA ILE A 235 -7.18 -2.98 -18.47
C ILE A 235 -6.06 -1.96 -18.72
N LEU A 236 -4.80 -2.39 -18.83
CA LEU A 236 -3.67 -1.50 -19.06
C LEU A 236 -3.79 -0.76 -20.39
N GLU A 237 -4.13 -1.47 -21.46
CA GLU A 237 -4.34 -0.88 -22.78
C GLU A 237 -5.44 0.19 -22.73
N ALA A 238 -6.60 -0.15 -22.16
CA ALA A 238 -7.72 0.77 -22.05
C ALA A 238 -7.41 2.00 -21.18
N MET A 239 -6.74 1.80 -20.03
CA MET A 239 -6.33 2.91 -19.15
C MET A 239 -5.27 3.78 -19.83
N ARG A 240 -4.27 3.18 -20.50
CA ARG A 240 -3.23 3.92 -21.23
C ARG A 240 -3.84 4.75 -22.36
N GLY A 241 -4.85 4.22 -23.07
CA GLY A 241 -5.63 4.97 -24.04
C GLY A 241 -6.37 6.18 -23.45
N ALA A 242 -6.88 6.03 -22.22
CA ALA A 242 -7.62 7.08 -21.52
C ALA A 242 -6.73 8.21 -20.95
N VAL A 243 -5.50 7.91 -20.51
CA VAL A 243 -4.62 8.89 -19.82
C VAL A 243 -3.42 9.33 -20.67
N GLY A 244 -3.18 8.72 -21.80
CA GLY A 244 -2.04 9.01 -22.67
C GLY A 244 -0.74 8.35 -22.22
N LYS A 245 0.29 8.45 -23.08
CA LYS A 245 1.55 7.70 -22.91
C LYS A 245 2.41 8.17 -21.75
N ASP A 246 2.30 9.42 -21.33
CA ASP A 246 3.24 10.04 -20.36
C ASP A 246 2.71 10.04 -18.92
N PHE A 247 1.43 9.78 -18.72
CA PHE A 247 0.82 9.76 -17.39
C PHE A 247 1.25 8.51 -16.60
N PRO A 248 1.74 8.66 -15.34
CA PRO A 248 2.27 7.55 -14.56
C PRO A 248 1.22 6.49 -14.22
N LEU A 249 1.44 5.26 -14.67
CA LEU A 249 0.66 4.07 -14.30
C LEU A 249 1.53 3.11 -13.51
N MET A 250 1.14 2.83 -12.28
CA MET A 250 1.81 1.89 -11.39
C MET A 250 0.94 0.64 -11.17
N PHE A 251 1.55 -0.43 -10.72
CA PHE A 251 0.83 -1.65 -10.38
C PHE A 251 1.25 -2.16 -9.00
N LYS A 252 0.28 -2.55 -8.18
CA LYS A 252 0.56 -3.27 -6.94
C LYS A 252 0.36 -4.76 -7.17
N LEU A 253 1.44 -5.52 -7.08
CA LEU A 253 1.50 -6.94 -7.40
C LEU A 253 1.64 -7.78 -6.12
N SER A 254 0.89 -8.87 -6.02
CA SER A 254 1.13 -9.92 -5.04
C SER A 254 2.36 -10.72 -5.47
N GLY A 255 3.42 -10.73 -4.69
CA GLY A 255 4.59 -11.58 -4.94
C GLY A 255 4.28 -13.06 -4.69
N GLN A 256 3.39 -13.33 -3.71
CA GLN A 256 2.88 -14.66 -3.41
C GLN A 256 1.59 -14.54 -2.59
N ASP A 257 0.61 -15.42 -2.83
CA ASP A 257 -0.69 -15.37 -2.12
C ASP A 257 -0.66 -16.13 -0.79
N PHE A 258 0.23 -17.10 -0.62
CA PHE A 258 0.33 -17.98 0.55
C PHE A 258 -0.97 -18.73 0.89
N VAL A 259 -1.70 -19.11 -0.14
CA VAL A 259 -2.86 -20.01 -0.07
C VAL A 259 -2.63 -21.20 -1.00
N GLU A 260 -3.36 -22.28 -0.79
CA GLU A 260 -3.27 -23.46 -1.65
C GLU A 260 -3.64 -23.09 -3.09
N ASN A 261 -2.83 -23.55 -4.03
CA ASN A 261 -2.95 -23.21 -5.46
C ASN A 261 -2.99 -21.69 -5.74
N GLY A 262 -2.42 -20.87 -4.86
CA GLY A 262 -2.31 -19.43 -5.06
C GLY A 262 -1.18 -19.06 -6.03
N LEU A 263 -1.06 -17.75 -6.29
CA LEU A 263 0.02 -17.21 -7.08
C LEU A 263 1.35 -17.38 -6.35
N GLU A 264 2.36 -17.87 -7.06
CA GLU A 264 3.71 -18.10 -6.56
C GLU A 264 4.70 -17.06 -7.09
N LEU A 265 5.82 -16.84 -6.37
CA LEU A 265 6.80 -15.79 -6.68
C LEU A 265 7.38 -15.87 -8.11
N PRO A 266 7.72 -17.04 -8.68
CA PRO A 266 8.21 -17.12 -10.08
C PRO A 266 7.16 -16.64 -11.09
N GLU A 267 5.88 -16.99 -10.91
CA GLU A 267 4.81 -16.49 -11.78
C GLU A 267 4.61 -14.98 -11.61
N SER A 268 4.69 -14.47 -10.37
CA SER A 268 4.61 -13.03 -10.10
C SER A 268 5.73 -12.25 -10.76
N ALA A 269 6.93 -12.79 -10.83
CA ALA A 269 8.05 -12.18 -11.54
C ALA A 269 7.82 -12.15 -13.06
N GLU A 270 7.26 -13.21 -13.64
CA GLU A 270 6.87 -13.22 -15.06
C GLU A 270 5.72 -12.20 -15.33
N ILE A 271 4.76 -12.08 -14.42
CA ILE A 271 3.74 -11.02 -14.49
C ILE A 271 4.40 -9.64 -14.44
N ALA A 272 5.36 -9.41 -13.54
CA ALA A 272 6.08 -8.14 -13.43
C ALA A 272 6.82 -7.78 -14.72
N ARG A 273 7.45 -8.76 -15.38
CA ARG A 273 8.08 -8.58 -16.68
C ARG A 273 7.08 -8.15 -17.74
N ARG A 274 5.94 -8.84 -17.84
CA ARG A 274 4.86 -8.50 -18.79
C ARG A 274 4.28 -7.11 -18.54
N LEU A 275 4.01 -6.77 -17.27
CA LEU A 275 3.55 -5.43 -16.87
C LEU A 275 4.50 -4.34 -17.39
N ALA A 276 5.82 -4.56 -17.26
CA ALA A 276 6.82 -3.62 -17.75
C ALA A 276 6.86 -3.53 -19.28
N ASP A 277 6.63 -4.65 -19.98
CA ASP A 277 6.54 -4.68 -21.45
C ASP A 277 5.26 -4.00 -21.95
N ASP A 278 4.15 -4.12 -21.24
CA ASP A 278 2.86 -3.51 -21.55
C ASP A 278 2.75 -2.04 -21.07
N GLY A 279 3.85 -1.46 -20.53
CA GLY A 279 3.95 -0.02 -20.28
C GLY A 279 3.55 0.42 -18.88
N ILE A 280 3.64 -0.43 -17.87
CA ILE A 280 3.64 -0.02 -16.45
C ILE A 280 4.93 0.74 -16.13
N ASP A 281 4.84 1.77 -15.31
CA ASP A 281 5.95 2.68 -14.99
C ASP A 281 6.63 2.38 -13.64
N ALA A 282 5.97 1.66 -12.73
CA ALA A 282 6.56 1.14 -11.49
C ALA A 282 5.70 0.01 -10.89
N ILE A 283 6.33 -0.92 -10.19
CA ILE A 283 5.66 -2.06 -9.55
C ILE A 283 5.87 -2.01 -8.03
N GLN A 284 4.77 -1.95 -7.27
CA GLN A 284 4.82 -2.12 -5.82
C GLN A 284 4.65 -3.60 -5.48
N VAL A 285 5.68 -4.19 -4.89
CA VAL A 285 5.68 -5.59 -4.47
C VAL A 285 5.08 -5.71 -3.07
N SER A 286 3.99 -6.46 -2.98
CA SER A 286 3.33 -6.85 -1.74
C SER A 286 3.18 -8.38 -1.71
N ALA A 287 2.44 -8.94 -0.77
CA ALA A 287 2.18 -10.38 -0.74
C ALA A 287 0.94 -10.68 0.08
N CYS A 288 0.52 -11.95 0.08
CA CYS A 288 -0.57 -12.53 0.86
C CYS A 288 -1.97 -11.97 0.54
N CYS A 289 -2.94 -12.62 1.12
CA CYS A 289 -4.32 -12.16 1.22
C CYS A 289 -4.84 -12.39 2.65
N SER A 290 -6.08 -12.07 2.95
CA SER A 290 -6.64 -12.28 4.29
C SER A 290 -6.82 -13.76 4.67
N LEU A 291 -6.75 -14.67 3.71
CA LEU A 291 -6.82 -16.12 3.91
C LEU A 291 -5.47 -16.79 4.04
N SER A 292 -4.37 -16.06 3.86
CA SER A 292 -3.02 -16.61 4.01
C SER A 292 -2.82 -17.14 5.43
N ASN A 293 -2.03 -18.21 5.54
CA ASN A 293 -1.63 -18.75 6.82
C ASN A 293 -1.16 -17.62 7.76
N PRO A 294 -1.70 -17.52 9.00
CA PRO A 294 -1.34 -16.47 9.96
C PRO A 294 0.16 -16.30 10.19
N ASP A 295 0.93 -17.37 10.14
CA ASP A 295 2.40 -17.34 10.30
C ASP A 295 3.13 -16.70 9.10
N LYS A 296 2.46 -16.63 7.95
CA LYS A 296 2.97 -16.05 6.70
C LYS A 296 2.27 -14.75 6.31
N HIS A 297 1.55 -14.13 7.24
CA HIS A 297 0.75 -12.93 6.98
C HIS A 297 1.60 -11.76 6.49
N CYS A 298 1.10 -11.09 5.45
CA CYS A 298 1.64 -9.85 4.90
C CYS A 298 1.55 -8.65 5.86
N THR A 299 0.86 -8.78 6.96
CA THR A 299 0.76 -7.76 7.98
C THR A 299 1.28 -8.30 9.31
N LYS A 300 2.60 -8.51 9.40
CA LYS A 300 3.22 -8.92 10.66
C LYS A 300 2.79 -7.98 11.79
N ARG A 301 2.45 -8.57 12.93
CA ARG A 301 2.18 -7.87 14.18
C ARG A 301 3.47 -7.68 14.97
N THR A 302 3.54 -6.57 15.70
CA THR A 302 4.61 -6.30 16.68
C THR A 302 6.00 -6.38 16.05
N ILE A 303 6.31 -5.42 15.18
CA ILE A 303 7.65 -5.22 14.62
C ILE A 303 8.36 -4.21 15.53
N LEU A 304 9.33 -4.69 16.32
CA LEU A 304 10.09 -3.88 17.27
C LEU A 304 11.58 -3.81 16.94
N GLU A 305 12.12 -4.84 16.28
CA GLU A 305 13.53 -4.96 15.93
C GLU A 305 13.74 -4.82 14.43
N GLU A 306 14.90 -4.31 14.02
CA GLU A 306 15.26 -4.09 12.62
C GLU A 306 15.26 -5.39 11.79
N LYS A 307 15.65 -6.51 12.39
CA LYS A 307 15.63 -7.82 11.72
C LYS A 307 14.24 -8.30 11.28
N ASP A 308 13.17 -7.75 11.87
CA ASP A 308 11.78 -8.06 11.52
C ASP A 308 11.20 -7.11 10.48
N GLU A 309 11.91 -6.04 10.18
CA GLU A 309 11.51 -5.06 9.16
C GLU A 309 11.70 -5.61 7.75
N ALA A 310 11.12 -4.93 6.78
CA ALA A 310 11.29 -5.20 5.34
C ALA A 310 11.10 -6.68 4.96
N TYR A 311 10.18 -7.39 5.60
CA TYR A 311 9.99 -8.84 5.44
C TYR A 311 9.58 -9.29 4.02
N LEU A 312 9.36 -8.36 3.09
CA LEU A 312 9.15 -8.63 1.66
C LEU A 312 10.34 -8.20 0.80
N ALA A 313 11.51 -7.92 1.41
CA ALA A 313 12.68 -7.46 0.67
C ALA A 313 13.19 -8.49 -0.34
N ASP A 314 13.18 -9.77 0.00
CA ASP A 314 13.60 -10.84 -0.93
C ASP A 314 12.66 -10.93 -2.14
N PHE A 315 11.35 -10.73 -1.93
CA PHE A 315 10.38 -10.70 -3.03
C PHE A 315 10.58 -9.48 -3.94
N ALA A 316 10.81 -8.32 -3.34
CA ALA A 316 11.07 -7.10 -4.09
C ALA A 316 12.36 -7.24 -4.92
N GLN A 317 13.43 -7.76 -4.34
CA GLN A 317 14.69 -8.04 -5.04
C GLN A 317 14.50 -9.03 -6.18
N TYR A 318 13.85 -10.17 -5.92
CA TYR A 318 13.63 -11.21 -6.93
C TYR A 318 12.85 -10.67 -8.15
N ILE A 319 11.84 -9.85 -7.92
CA ILE A 319 11.06 -9.20 -8.98
C ILE A 319 11.89 -8.12 -9.67
N LYS A 320 12.65 -7.30 -8.91
CA LYS A 320 13.48 -6.23 -9.45
C LYS A 320 14.55 -6.75 -10.43
N GLU A 321 15.15 -7.89 -10.14
CA GLU A 321 16.13 -8.52 -11.02
C GLU A 321 15.54 -9.02 -12.36
N ARG A 322 14.18 -9.06 -12.46
CA ARG A 322 13.44 -9.62 -13.61
C ARG A 322 12.54 -8.60 -14.31
N THR A 323 12.53 -7.36 -13.86
CA THR A 323 11.78 -6.28 -14.49
C THR A 323 12.69 -5.09 -14.81
N LYS A 324 12.32 -4.32 -15.83
CA LYS A 324 13.05 -3.10 -16.24
C LYS A 324 12.52 -1.81 -15.64
N VAL A 325 11.41 -1.89 -14.89
CA VAL A 325 10.80 -0.72 -14.26
C VAL A 325 11.15 -0.62 -12.77
N PRO A 326 11.09 0.58 -12.17
CA PRO A 326 11.31 0.76 -10.74
C PRO A 326 10.43 -0.14 -9.88
N VAL A 327 11.03 -0.69 -8.81
CA VAL A 327 10.34 -1.51 -7.82
C VAL A 327 10.19 -0.76 -6.51
N ILE A 328 8.98 -0.78 -5.97
CA ILE A 328 8.59 -0.20 -4.70
C ILE A 328 8.41 -1.34 -3.69
N ILE A 329 9.11 -1.33 -2.57
CA ILE A 329 8.92 -2.30 -1.49
C ILE A 329 7.89 -1.79 -0.47
N VAL A 330 7.09 -2.70 0.08
CA VAL A 330 6.27 -2.48 1.28
C VAL A 330 6.44 -3.67 2.24
N GLY A 331 6.34 -3.43 3.52
CA GLY A 331 6.30 -4.53 4.50
C GLY A 331 7.16 -4.28 5.74
N GLY A 332 6.55 -3.73 6.81
CA GLY A 332 7.17 -3.63 8.13
C GLY A 332 8.27 -2.59 8.31
N ILE A 333 8.58 -1.80 7.30
CA ILE A 333 9.65 -0.80 7.33
C ILE A 333 9.30 0.31 8.31
N ARG A 334 10.27 0.70 9.17
CA ARG A 334 10.09 1.71 10.21
C ARG A 334 11.37 2.43 10.65
N SER A 335 12.53 2.06 10.12
CA SER A 335 13.82 2.63 10.52
C SER A 335 14.65 3.07 9.31
N VAL A 336 15.46 4.12 9.52
CA VAL A 336 16.34 4.65 8.47
C VAL A 336 17.47 3.68 8.12
N PRO A 337 18.13 2.99 9.06
CA PRO A 337 19.17 2.02 8.71
C PRO A 337 18.69 0.91 7.78
N VAL A 338 17.50 0.35 8.02
CA VAL A 338 16.90 -0.67 7.13
C VAL A 338 16.60 -0.11 5.75
N ILE A 339 16.05 1.11 5.68
CA ILE A 339 15.80 1.81 4.41
C ILE A 339 17.10 1.99 3.62
N ASP A 340 18.14 2.48 4.27
CA ASP A 340 19.45 2.72 3.65
C ASP A 340 20.06 1.42 3.11
N GLY A 341 19.95 0.32 3.88
CA GLY A 341 20.39 -1.01 3.41
C GLY A 341 19.69 -1.43 2.12
N ILE A 342 18.35 -1.35 2.09
CA ILE A 342 17.55 -1.72 0.92
C ILE A 342 17.94 -0.92 -0.32
N LEU A 343 18.08 0.40 -0.19
CA LEU A 343 18.38 1.29 -1.30
C LEU A 343 19.83 1.14 -1.78
N LYS A 344 20.81 1.04 -0.87
CA LYS A 344 22.24 0.85 -1.18
C LYS A 344 22.51 -0.50 -1.85
N GLU A 345 21.85 -1.56 -1.37
CA GLU A 345 21.93 -2.90 -1.95
C GLU A 345 21.08 -3.05 -3.22
N ARG A 346 20.37 -2.02 -3.62
CA ARG A 346 19.49 -1.99 -4.79
C ARG A 346 18.41 -3.09 -4.78
N ARG A 347 17.93 -3.46 -3.61
CA ARG A 347 16.84 -4.44 -3.46
C ARG A 347 15.48 -3.87 -3.87
N ALA A 348 15.31 -2.57 -3.78
CA ALA A 348 14.20 -1.79 -4.33
C ALA A 348 14.66 -0.37 -4.69
N ASP A 349 13.84 0.37 -5.44
CA ASP A 349 14.11 1.76 -5.85
C ASP A 349 13.39 2.77 -4.95
N TYR A 350 12.26 2.36 -4.36
CA TYR A 350 11.41 3.17 -3.50
C TYR A 350 10.99 2.39 -2.27
N ILE A 351 10.81 3.12 -1.18
CA ILE A 351 10.33 2.59 0.11
C ILE A 351 8.89 3.02 0.34
N SER A 352 8.03 2.06 0.68
CA SER A 352 6.65 2.40 0.94
C SER A 352 6.20 1.93 2.31
N MET A 353 5.52 2.82 3.03
CA MET A 353 5.01 2.58 4.37
C MET A 353 3.53 2.98 4.46
N ALA A 354 2.74 2.26 5.27
CA ALA A 354 1.36 2.62 5.55
C ALA A 354 1.16 2.98 7.02
N ARG A 355 1.29 2.00 7.92
CA ARG A 355 1.03 2.17 9.36
C ARG A 355 1.92 3.20 10.05
N PRO A 356 3.21 3.34 9.72
CA PRO A 356 4.03 4.43 10.25
C PRO A 356 3.42 5.81 9.99
N PHE A 357 2.91 6.07 8.79
CA PHE A 357 2.28 7.36 8.45
C PHE A 357 0.89 7.58 9.07
N ILE A 358 0.20 6.51 9.51
CA ILE A 358 -1.02 6.66 10.33
C ILE A 358 -0.66 7.17 11.72
N ARG A 359 0.48 6.78 12.25
CA ARG A 359 0.96 7.20 13.57
C ARG A 359 1.67 8.54 13.53
N GLU A 360 2.48 8.77 12.52
CA GLU A 360 3.36 9.93 12.34
C GLU A 360 3.25 10.43 10.88
N PRO A 361 2.23 11.24 10.54
CA PRO A 361 2.10 11.80 9.19
C PRO A 361 3.36 12.56 8.74
N HIS A 362 4.07 13.19 9.68
CA HIS A 362 5.29 13.97 9.42
C HIS A 362 6.60 13.19 9.61
N LEU A 363 6.57 11.87 9.52
CA LEU A 363 7.74 11.02 9.77
C LEU A 363 8.93 11.36 8.85
N ILE A 364 8.70 11.56 7.56
CA ILE A 364 9.76 11.89 6.59
C ILE A 364 10.38 13.25 6.90
N LYS A 365 9.54 14.26 7.18
CA LYS A 365 10.01 15.60 7.59
C LYS A 365 10.85 15.54 8.87
N ARG A 366 10.47 14.73 9.86
CA ARG A 366 11.23 14.51 11.09
C ARG A 366 12.60 13.89 10.79
N TRP A 367 12.63 12.81 10.01
CA TRP A 367 13.88 12.15 9.63
C TRP A 367 14.81 13.07 8.82
N LYS A 368 14.27 13.81 7.87
CA LYS A 368 15.02 14.81 7.07
C LYS A 368 15.58 15.94 7.93
N GLY A 369 14.88 16.30 9.02
CA GLY A 369 15.32 17.27 10.00
C GLY A 369 16.41 16.75 10.97
N GLY A 370 16.86 15.49 10.82
CA GLY A 370 17.94 14.89 11.60
C GLY A 370 17.51 14.01 12.78
N ASP A 371 16.23 13.99 13.18
CA ASP A 371 15.73 13.02 14.15
C ASP A 371 15.38 11.70 13.44
N THR A 372 16.37 10.82 13.32
CA THR A 372 16.27 9.53 12.64
C THR A 372 15.81 8.38 13.56
N THR A 373 15.29 8.69 14.76
CA THR A 373 14.71 7.65 15.63
C THR A 373 13.61 6.87 14.90
N ASN A 374 13.51 5.58 15.19
CA ASN A 374 12.57 4.68 14.52
C ASN A 374 11.13 5.20 14.60
N ALA A 375 10.32 4.88 13.60
CA ALA A 375 8.91 5.21 13.63
C ALA A 375 8.22 4.61 14.86
N LYS A 376 7.34 5.38 15.51
CA LYS A 376 6.63 5.00 16.75
C LYS A 376 5.58 3.89 16.55
N CYS A 377 5.27 3.55 15.30
CA CYS A 377 4.35 2.48 14.98
C CYS A 377 4.91 1.12 15.37
N ILE A 378 4.21 0.37 16.21
CA ILE A 378 4.59 -0.98 16.67
C ILE A 378 3.88 -2.10 15.89
N SER A 379 3.23 -1.78 14.79
CA SER A 379 2.52 -2.73 13.93
C SER A 379 1.42 -3.57 14.64
N CYS A 380 0.71 -2.99 15.60
CA CYS A 380 -0.35 -3.68 16.36
C CYS A 380 -1.61 -4.04 15.54
N ASN A 381 -1.73 -3.55 14.30
CA ASN A 381 -2.84 -3.80 13.35
C ASN A 381 -4.24 -3.33 13.82
N ARG A 382 -4.34 -2.41 14.78
CA ARG A 382 -5.62 -1.89 15.32
C ARG A 382 -6.03 -0.52 14.74
N CYS A 383 -5.41 -0.10 13.64
CA CYS A 383 -5.69 1.21 13.04
C CYS A 383 -7.11 1.30 12.44
N PHE A 384 -7.71 0.17 12.05
CA PHE A 384 -8.98 0.13 11.33
C PHE A 384 -10.22 0.29 12.24
N GLU A 385 -10.08 0.17 13.55
CA GLU A 385 -11.19 0.22 14.49
C GLU A 385 -12.08 1.47 14.32
N THR A 386 -11.47 2.64 14.26
CA THR A 386 -12.20 3.91 14.05
C THR A 386 -12.72 4.09 12.63
N GLY A 387 -11.97 3.59 11.65
CA GLY A 387 -12.39 3.62 10.24
C GLY A 387 -13.68 2.84 9.99
N MET A 388 -13.85 1.68 10.64
CA MET A 388 -15.09 0.88 10.56
C MET A 388 -16.31 1.62 11.14
N GLN A 389 -16.09 2.64 11.95
CA GLN A 389 -17.11 3.50 12.53
C GLN A 389 -17.32 4.81 11.73
N GLY A 390 -16.69 4.96 10.56
CA GLY A 390 -16.77 6.16 9.73
C GLY A 390 -15.97 7.36 10.25
N GLN A 391 -15.06 7.13 11.20
CA GLN A 391 -14.22 8.19 11.78
C GLN A 391 -12.85 8.32 11.11
N GLY A 392 -12.59 7.54 10.05
CA GLY A 392 -11.26 7.39 9.46
C GLY A 392 -10.33 6.53 10.31
N ILE A 393 -9.27 6.00 9.68
CA ILE A 393 -8.25 5.22 10.39
C ILE A 393 -7.42 6.13 11.30
N SER A 394 -7.04 5.60 12.48
CA SER A 394 -6.20 6.32 13.43
C SER A 394 -5.33 5.37 14.26
N CYS A 395 -4.23 5.87 14.83
CA CYS A 395 -3.33 5.04 15.61
C CYS A 395 -3.94 4.65 16.96
N TYR A 396 -4.16 3.36 17.18
CA TYR A 396 -4.70 2.84 18.44
C TYR A 396 -3.80 3.19 19.64
N SER A 397 -2.49 2.96 19.53
CA SER A 397 -1.55 3.25 20.63
C SER A 397 -1.55 4.72 21.03
N GLU A 398 -1.73 5.63 20.05
CA GLU A 398 -1.82 7.07 20.35
C GLU A 398 -3.12 7.43 21.07
N ARG A 399 -4.25 6.87 20.60
CA ARG A 399 -5.53 7.09 21.28
C ARG A 399 -5.47 6.65 22.73
N LYS A 400 -4.89 5.47 23.02
CA LYS A 400 -4.72 4.96 24.40
C LYS A 400 -3.86 5.88 25.26
N LEU A 401 -2.74 6.36 24.73
CA LEU A 401 -1.88 7.31 25.47
C LEU A 401 -2.61 8.65 25.77
N LYS A 402 -3.47 9.13 24.86
CA LYS A 402 -4.27 10.34 25.11
C LYS A 402 -5.34 10.10 26.17
N GLU A 403 -6.03 8.94 26.12
CA GLU A 403 -7.02 8.56 27.15
C GLU A 403 -6.40 8.41 28.55
N GLU A 404 -5.20 7.86 28.66
CA GLU A 404 -4.48 7.73 29.93
C GLU A 404 -4.10 9.09 30.50
N ARG A 405 -3.56 9.99 29.65
CA ARG A 405 -3.17 11.36 30.06
C ARG A 405 -4.37 12.23 30.44
N SER A 406 -5.56 11.97 29.93
CA SER A 406 -6.78 12.71 30.30
C SER A 406 -7.40 12.26 31.63
N LYS A 407 -6.91 11.14 32.21
CA LYS A 407 -7.34 10.58 33.49
C LYS A 407 -6.39 10.94 34.65
N THR A 408 -5.23 11.47 34.34
CA THR A 408 -4.24 12.04 35.28
C THR A 408 -4.35 13.55 35.33
#